data_7dd0a427ed0977b2211fb75dbfb7f0b4
#
_entry.id   7dd0a427ed0977b2211fb75dbfb7f0b4
#
_cell.length_a   1.000
_cell.length_b   1.000
_cell.length_c   1.000
_cell.angle_alpha   90.00
_cell.angle_beta   90.00
_cell.angle_gamma   90.00
#
_symmetry.space_group_name_H-M   'P 1'
#
loop_
_entity.id
_entity.type
_entity.pdbx_description
1 polymer ?
#
loop_
_entity_poly.entity_id
_entity_poly.type
_entity_poly.pdbx_seq_one_letter_code
_entity_poly.pdbx_strand_id
1 'polypeptide(L)'
;MASDIGLGGLSFVVFTSLLYRNAHTNYAVFRPYLNRFERFQYVKPAEMKAAEDSEILVVGLGRVGSSAFNAIKQAHPGVVFGFDSSLRRIEYLKAHEDNVAFADGEDIELWSQFKFKNLHLVLLALPTVKDSKTVSEQLRAAGYTGKIVTISRFDDEASGLEAAGIDKVLNLMNNAGAGFAEESLSLLRKSDSLEGSQV
;
A
#
# COMPACT_ATOMS: atom_id res chain seq x y z
N MET A 1 29.90 -46.93 24.35
CA MET A 1 29.87 -45.59 23.75
C MET A 1 28.62 -45.41 22.88
N ALA A 2 27.45 -45.33 23.46
CA ALA A 2 26.19 -45.12 22.70
C ALA A 2 25.05 -44.67 23.61
N SER A 3 25.26 -43.67 24.48
CA SER A 3 24.21 -43.23 25.42
C SER A 3 24.02 -41.70 25.52
N ASP A 4 24.80 -40.90 24.83
CA ASP A 4 24.71 -39.44 25.02
C ASP A 4 23.96 -38.65 23.94
N ILE A 5 23.53 -39.31 22.84
CA ILE A 5 22.80 -38.65 21.75
C ILE A 5 21.29 -38.55 22.05
N GLY A 6 20.74 -39.40 22.93
CA GLY A 6 19.31 -39.46 23.22
C GLY A 6 18.75 -38.29 24.04
N LEU A 7 19.51 -37.79 25.01
CA LEU A 7 19.03 -36.75 25.95
C LEU A 7 19.01 -35.35 25.32
N GLY A 8 19.98 -35.03 24.46
CA GLY A 8 20.02 -33.75 23.76
C GLY A 8 18.93 -33.59 22.72
N GLY A 9 18.62 -34.67 21.99
CA GLY A 9 17.57 -34.68 20.99
C GLY A 9 16.17 -34.54 21.58
N LEU A 10 15.89 -35.22 22.69
CA LEU A 10 14.60 -35.10 23.38
C LEU A 10 14.39 -33.71 23.96
N SER A 11 15.43 -33.11 24.54
CA SER A 11 15.37 -31.74 25.07
C SER A 11 15.09 -30.72 23.98
N PHE A 12 15.69 -30.85 22.79
CA PHE A 12 15.46 -29.96 21.66
C PHE A 12 14.03 -30.07 21.10
N VAL A 13 13.51 -31.26 20.94
CA VAL A 13 12.13 -31.51 20.46
C VAL A 13 11.08 -30.98 21.45
N VAL A 14 11.28 -31.19 22.76
CA VAL A 14 10.37 -30.66 23.78
C VAL A 14 10.43 -29.12 23.81
N PHE A 15 11.60 -28.53 23.71
CA PHE A 15 11.76 -27.07 23.70
C PHE A 15 11.13 -26.44 22.45
N THR A 16 11.35 -26.98 21.27
CA THR A 16 10.72 -26.50 20.01
C THR A 16 9.20 -26.69 20.03
N SER A 17 8.70 -27.83 20.56
CA SER A 17 7.26 -28.08 20.70
C SER A 17 6.57 -27.12 21.67
N LEU A 18 7.22 -26.76 22.78
CA LEU A 18 6.74 -25.75 23.74
C LEU A 18 6.73 -24.33 23.12
N LEU A 19 7.74 -23.98 22.35
CA LEU A 19 7.80 -22.72 21.61
C LEU A 19 6.68 -22.63 20.57
N TYR A 20 6.40 -23.72 19.85
CA TYR A 20 5.36 -23.75 18.80
C TYR A 20 3.95 -23.70 19.39
N ARG A 21 3.70 -24.42 20.50
CA ARG A 21 2.37 -24.48 21.12
C ARG A 21 1.91 -23.16 21.73
N ASN A 22 2.86 -22.30 22.11
CA ASN A 22 2.60 -20.99 22.70
C ASN A 22 3.14 -19.84 21.81
N ALA A 23 3.17 -20.01 20.51
CA ALA A 23 3.74 -19.02 19.57
C ALA A 23 3.16 -17.61 19.78
N HIS A 24 1.85 -17.50 19.97
CA HIS A 24 1.20 -16.21 20.24
C HIS A 24 1.62 -15.58 21.59
N THR A 25 1.73 -16.38 22.64
CA THR A 25 2.16 -15.89 23.96
C THR A 25 3.64 -15.55 23.96
N ASN A 26 4.46 -16.38 23.30
CA ASN A 26 5.89 -16.15 23.16
C ASN A 26 6.17 -14.92 22.31
N TYR A 27 5.41 -14.70 21.23
CA TYR A 27 5.51 -13.49 20.43
C TYR A 27 5.22 -12.22 21.26
N ALA A 28 4.17 -12.23 22.08
CA ALA A 28 3.85 -11.10 22.96
C ALA A 28 4.96 -10.78 23.97
N VAL A 29 5.63 -11.83 24.50
CA VAL A 29 6.74 -11.68 25.45
C VAL A 29 8.04 -11.23 24.75
N PHE A 30 8.32 -11.76 23.55
CA PHE A 30 9.54 -11.43 22.79
C PHE A 30 9.42 -10.16 21.95
N ARG A 31 8.21 -9.71 21.66
CA ARG A 31 7.93 -8.49 20.87
C ARG A 31 8.76 -7.28 21.32
N PRO A 32 8.86 -6.90 22.64
CA PRO A 32 9.67 -5.75 23.04
C PRO A 32 11.17 -5.95 22.82
N TYR A 33 11.64 -7.21 22.79
CA TYR A 33 13.04 -7.53 22.48
C TYR A 33 13.28 -7.58 20.98
N LEU A 34 12.34 -8.12 20.19
CA LEU A 34 12.39 -8.14 18.73
C LEU A 34 12.34 -6.73 18.17
N ASN A 35 11.47 -5.86 18.67
CA ASN A 35 11.40 -4.45 18.29
C ASN A 35 12.71 -3.69 18.54
N ARG A 36 13.59 -4.18 19.43
CA ARG A 36 14.91 -3.60 19.66
C ARG A 36 15.94 -4.04 18.61
N PHE A 37 15.75 -5.23 18.00
CA PHE A 37 16.58 -5.75 16.92
C PHE A 37 16.02 -5.37 15.56
N GLU A 38 14.72 -5.31 15.42
CA GLU A 38 14.02 -4.72 14.31
C GLU A 38 14.08 -3.20 14.50
N ARG A 39 15.16 -2.56 14.05
CA ARG A 39 15.11 -1.15 13.67
C ARG A 39 14.26 -1.07 12.41
N PHE A 40 12.98 -1.46 12.51
CA PHE A 40 12.00 -1.10 11.51
C PHE A 40 11.94 0.41 11.49
N GLN A 41 12.12 0.95 10.32
CA GLN A 41 12.02 2.37 10.07
C GLN A 41 10.55 2.74 10.21
N TYR A 42 10.16 3.09 11.44
CA TYR A 42 8.90 3.78 11.66
C TYR A 42 8.92 5.07 10.84
N VAL A 43 7.75 5.41 10.30
CA VAL A 43 7.54 6.73 9.70
C VAL A 43 8.03 7.78 10.69
N LYS A 44 8.89 8.67 10.27
CA LYS A 44 9.39 9.73 11.15
C LYS A 44 8.22 10.59 11.62
N PRO A 45 8.22 11.11 12.86
CA PRO A 45 7.12 11.92 13.38
C PRO A 45 6.73 13.10 12.48
N ALA A 46 7.70 13.74 11.84
CA ALA A 46 7.45 14.83 10.90
C ALA A 46 6.76 14.36 9.61
N GLU A 47 7.15 13.19 9.09
CA GLU A 47 6.55 12.59 7.90
C GLU A 47 5.13 12.08 8.21
N MET A 48 4.93 11.49 9.40
CA MET A 48 3.61 11.08 9.86
C MET A 48 2.67 12.28 9.95
N LYS A 49 3.13 13.37 10.55
CA LYS A 49 2.35 14.60 10.63
C LYS A 49 2.01 15.16 9.25
N ALA A 50 2.96 15.18 8.32
CA ALA A 50 2.72 15.63 6.95
C ALA A 50 1.69 14.77 6.22
N ALA A 51 1.71 13.44 6.45
CA ALA A 51 0.70 12.53 5.93
C ALA A 51 -0.69 12.77 6.56
N GLU A 52 -0.76 13.01 7.88
CA GLU A 52 -2.01 13.33 8.61
C GLU A 52 -2.62 14.68 8.21
N ASP A 53 -1.79 15.63 7.79
CA ASP A 53 -2.21 16.94 7.33
C ASP A 53 -2.65 16.93 5.84
N SER A 54 -2.41 15.84 5.10
CA SER A 54 -2.82 15.68 3.70
C SER A 54 -4.29 15.27 3.55
N GLU A 55 -4.89 15.59 2.39
CA GLU A 55 -6.26 15.23 2.06
C GLU A 55 -6.35 13.88 1.33
N ILE A 56 -5.27 13.50 0.63
CA ILE A 56 -5.19 12.30 -0.18
C ILE A 56 -3.94 11.52 0.19
N LEU A 57 -4.10 10.22 0.43
CA LEU A 57 -3.00 9.31 0.70
C LEU A 57 -2.91 8.25 -0.40
N VAL A 58 -1.72 8.08 -0.97
CA VAL A 58 -1.43 6.98 -1.90
C VAL A 58 -0.59 5.94 -1.19
N VAL A 59 -1.12 4.72 -1.06
CA VAL A 59 -0.42 3.57 -0.47
C VAL A 59 0.06 2.66 -1.60
N GLY A 60 1.37 2.50 -1.72
CA GLY A 60 2.03 1.82 -2.81
C GLY A 60 2.43 2.80 -3.93
N LEU A 61 3.71 3.20 -3.98
CA LEU A 61 4.29 4.10 -4.98
C LEU A 61 5.01 3.32 -6.09
N GLY A 62 4.42 2.18 -6.51
CA GLY A 62 4.79 1.47 -7.72
C GLY A 62 4.49 2.28 -8.99
N ARG A 63 4.51 1.63 -10.16
CA ARG A 63 4.26 2.33 -11.44
C ARG A 63 2.94 3.10 -11.46
N VAL A 64 1.85 2.43 -11.06
CA VAL A 64 0.52 3.04 -11.05
C VAL A 64 0.38 4.08 -9.94
N GLY A 65 0.81 3.73 -8.72
CA GLY A 65 0.72 4.64 -7.58
C GLY A 65 1.55 5.91 -7.75
N SER A 66 2.79 5.81 -8.25
CA SER A 66 3.60 7.00 -8.57
C SER A 66 2.97 7.85 -9.67
N SER A 67 2.38 7.23 -10.69
CA SER A 67 1.68 7.95 -11.75
C SER A 67 0.47 8.71 -11.21
N ALA A 68 -0.35 8.05 -10.38
CA ALA A 68 -1.50 8.68 -9.72
C ALA A 68 -1.07 9.81 -8.78
N PHE A 69 -0.05 9.57 -7.94
CA PHE A 69 0.53 10.57 -7.05
C PHE A 69 0.96 11.83 -7.80
N ASN A 70 1.73 11.67 -8.89
CA ASN A 70 2.21 12.79 -9.70
C ASN A 70 1.06 13.55 -10.38
N ALA A 71 0.06 12.85 -10.92
CA ALA A 71 -1.10 13.47 -11.54
C ALA A 71 -1.91 14.31 -10.52
N ILE A 72 -2.14 13.77 -9.33
CA ILE A 72 -2.83 14.47 -8.24
C ILE A 72 -2.01 15.69 -7.79
N LYS A 73 -0.71 15.52 -7.59
CA LYS A 73 0.19 16.61 -7.18
C LYS A 73 0.20 17.75 -8.18
N GLN A 74 0.16 17.46 -9.49
CA GLN A 74 0.10 18.49 -10.54
C GLN A 74 -1.24 19.22 -10.54
N ALA A 75 -2.36 18.48 -10.36
CA ALA A 75 -3.69 19.07 -10.35
C ALA A 75 -3.99 19.85 -9.06
N HIS A 76 -3.50 19.36 -7.92
CA HIS A 76 -3.77 19.85 -6.57
C HIS A 76 -2.48 19.84 -5.73
N PRO A 77 -1.62 20.84 -5.84
CA PRO A 77 -0.36 20.91 -5.09
C PRO A 77 -0.59 20.90 -3.58
N GLY A 78 0.18 20.09 -2.86
CA GLY A 78 0.19 20.09 -1.39
C GLY A 78 -0.86 19.20 -0.71
N VAL A 79 -1.80 18.59 -1.47
CA VAL A 79 -2.89 17.80 -0.88
C VAL A 79 -2.59 16.30 -0.79
N VAL A 80 -1.54 15.81 -1.46
CA VAL A 80 -1.24 14.37 -1.56
C VAL A 80 0.02 13.99 -0.82
N PHE A 81 -0.04 12.85 -0.11
CA PHE A 81 1.10 12.18 0.51
C PHE A 81 1.18 10.73 0.04
N GLY A 82 2.38 10.15 0.02
CA GLY A 82 2.60 8.78 -0.46
C GLY A 82 3.34 7.90 0.52
N PHE A 83 2.86 6.67 0.73
CA PHE A 83 3.54 5.61 1.46
C PHE A 83 3.98 4.47 0.55
N ASP A 84 5.15 3.89 0.82
CA ASP A 84 5.61 2.66 0.18
C ASP A 84 6.51 1.86 1.13
N SER A 85 6.36 0.54 1.10
CA SER A 85 7.16 -0.39 1.90
C SER A 85 8.54 -0.71 1.30
N SER A 86 8.89 -0.15 0.16
CA SER A 86 10.22 -0.27 -0.45
C SER A 86 11.10 0.91 -0.07
N LEU A 87 12.02 0.70 0.88
CA LEU A 87 12.98 1.74 1.28
C LEU A 87 13.74 2.30 0.09
N ARG A 88 14.23 1.42 -0.80
CA ARG A 88 14.95 1.83 -2.02
C ARG A 88 14.12 2.76 -2.91
N ARG A 89 12.80 2.51 -3.01
CA ARG A 89 11.91 3.37 -3.81
C ARG A 89 11.72 4.71 -3.13
N ILE A 90 11.51 4.73 -1.82
CA ILE A 90 11.38 5.97 -1.05
C ILE A 90 12.66 6.81 -1.10
N GLU A 91 13.85 6.21 -0.96
CA GLU A 91 15.12 6.91 -1.12
C GLU A 91 15.27 7.56 -2.50
N TYR A 92 14.88 6.84 -3.55
CA TYR A 92 14.87 7.38 -4.92
C TYR A 92 13.88 8.54 -5.07
N LEU A 93 12.66 8.39 -4.57
CA LEU A 93 11.63 9.44 -4.67
C LEU A 93 11.98 10.67 -3.85
N LYS A 94 12.53 10.51 -2.66
CA LYS A 94 12.94 11.63 -1.79
C LYS A 94 14.02 12.54 -2.38
N ALA A 95 14.71 12.11 -3.41
CA ALA A 95 15.62 13.00 -4.15
C ALA A 95 14.88 14.16 -4.86
N HIS A 96 13.55 14.04 -5.08
CA HIS A 96 12.74 14.98 -5.83
C HIS A 96 11.36 15.26 -5.18
N GLU A 97 11.03 14.55 -4.10
CA GLU A 97 9.72 14.54 -3.47
C GLU A 97 9.83 14.52 -1.94
N ASP A 98 9.26 15.54 -1.30
CA ASP A 98 9.22 15.61 0.18
C ASP A 98 7.99 14.92 0.77
N ASN A 99 6.90 14.78 0.00
CA ASN A 99 5.63 14.24 0.47
C ASN A 99 5.54 12.72 0.30
N VAL A 100 6.62 12.01 0.59
CA VAL A 100 6.65 10.55 0.56
C VAL A 100 7.39 10.01 1.78
N ALA A 101 6.93 8.88 2.31
CA ALA A 101 7.58 8.22 3.43
C ALA A 101 7.58 6.70 3.28
N PHE A 102 8.57 6.07 3.91
CA PHE A 102 8.59 4.63 4.08
C PHE A 102 7.52 4.25 5.11
N ALA A 103 6.58 3.41 4.69
CA ALA A 103 5.60 2.81 5.58
C ALA A 103 5.10 1.50 4.97
N ASP A 104 4.86 0.51 5.82
CA ASP A 104 4.16 -0.70 5.44
C ASP A 104 2.67 -0.49 5.69
N GLY A 105 1.87 -0.47 4.60
CA GLY A 105 0.43 -0.32 4.70
C GLY A 105 -0.28 -1.49 5.39
N GLU A 106 0.37 -2.66 5.49
CA GLU A 106 -0.14 -3.82 6.22
C GLU A 106 0.18 -3.78 7.72
N ASP A 107 0.95 -2.79 8.19
CA ASP A 107 1.24 -2.63 9.60
C ASP A 107 0.05 -2.00 10.35
N ILE A 108 -0.59 -2.78 11.19
CA ILE A 108 -1.73 -2.35 11.99
C ILE A 108 -1.35 -1.23 12.98
N GLU A 109 -0.09 -1.17 13.42
CA GLU A 109 0.38 -0.14 14.33
C GLU A 109 0.45 1.23 13.65
N LEU A 110 0.78 1.27 12.37
CA LEU A 110 0.75 2.48 11.56
C LEU A 110 -0.62 3.15 11.66
N TRP A 111 -1.68 2.40 11.35
CA TRP A 111 -3.04 2.94 11.31
C TRP A 111 -3.62 3.24 12.68
N SER A 112 -3.22 2.49 13.71
CA SER A 112 -3.67 2.74 15.09
C SER A 112 -3.17 4.08 15.65
N GLN A 113 -2.06 4.58 15.13
CA GLN A 113 -1.46 5.86 15.54
C GLN A 113 -1.83 7.01 14.59
N PHE A 114 -2.32 6.70 13.39
CA PHE A 114 -2.62 7.68 12.36
C PHE A 114 -3.89 8.48 12.68
N LYS A 115 -3.84 9.80 12.53
CA LYS A 115 -4.97 10.70 12.78
C LYS A 115 -5.62 11.11 11.46
N PHE A 116 -6.80 10.58 11.18
CA PHE A 116 -7.54 10.79 9.94
C PHE A 116 -8.31 12.13 9.87
N LYS A 117 -7.77 13.22 10.41
CA LYS A 117 -8.52 14.50 10.53
C LYS A 117 -8.86 15.13 9.18
N ASN A 118 -7.88 15.17 8.28
CA ASN A 118 -8.00 15.83 6.99
C ASN A 118 -8.05 14.84 5.83
N LEU A 119 -7.84 13.57 6.09
CA LEU A 119 -7.75 12.54 5.06
C LEU A 119 -9.14 12.18 4.55
N HIS A 120 -9.42 12.50 3.29
CA HIS A 120 -10.70 12.24 2.64
C HIS A 120 -10.64 11.06 1.67
N LEU A 121 -9.47 10.78 1.09
CA LEU A 121 -9.30 9.76 0.08
C LEU A 121 -8.01 8.95 0.28
N VAL A 122 -8.13 7.63 0.25
CA VAL A 122 -7.00 6.69 0.20
C VAL A 122 -7.02 5.94 -1.12
N LEU A 123 -5.90 5.98 -1.82
CA LEU A 123 -5.66 5.23 -3.04
C LEU A 123 -4.73 4.05 -2.73
N LEU A 124 -5.23 2.83 -2.90
CA LEU A 124 -4.45 1.61 -2.71
C LEU A 124 -3.95 1.12 -4.06
N ALA A 125 -2.65 1.33 -4.34
CA ALA A 125 -1.99 0.88 -5.56
C ALA A 125 -1.02 -0.28 -5.24
N LEU A 126 -1.54 -1.31 -4.56
CA LEU A 126 -0.79 -2.42 -4.02
C LEU A 126 -0.64 -3.57 -5.05
N PRO A 127 0.37 -4.46 -4.87
CA PRO A 127 0.67 -5.51 -5.83
C PRO A 127 -0.44 -6.54 -5.99
N THR A 128 -1.17 -6.86 -4.91
CA THR A 128 -2.21 -7.88 -4.91
C THR A 128 -3.53 -7.35 -4.34
N VAL A 129 -4.62 -7.97 -4.77
CA VAL A 129 -5.97 -7.71 -4.22
C VAL A 129 -6.04 -8.04 -2.73
N LYS A 130 -5.32 -9.08 -2.32
CA LYS A 130 -5.24 -9.48 -0.91
C LYS A 130 -4.64 -8.37 -0.05
N ASP A 131 -3.55 -7.74 -0.49
CA ASP A 131 -2.91 -6.65 0.23
C ASP A 131 -3.86 -5.45 0.35
N SER A 132 -4.54 -5.10 -0.76
CA SER A 132 -5.55 -4.02 -0.77
C SER A 132 -6.70 -4.29 0.20
N LYS A 133 -7.16 -5.54 0.27
CA LYS A 133 -8.19 -5.97 1.22
C LYS A 133 -7.72 -5.81 2.66
N THR A 134 -6.53 -6.33 2.97
CA THR A 134 -5.94 -6.25 4.32
C THR A 134 -5.80 -4.81 4.78
N VAL A 135 -5.23 -3.94 3.95
CA VAL A 135 -5.04 -2.52 4.27
C VAL A 135 -6.37 -1.80 4.45
N SER A 136 -7.37 -2.09 3.60
CA SER A 136 -8.70 -1.49 3.75
C SER A 136 -9.38 -1.89 5.06
N GLU A 137 -9.35 -3.18 5.40
CA GLU A 137 -9.90 -3.67 6.67
C GLU A 137 -9.23 -3.01 7.89
N GLN A 138 -7.91 -2.82 7.85
CA GLN A 138 -7.17 -2.15 8.91
C GLN A 138 -7.49 -0.65 9.01
N LEU A 139 -7.59 0.05 7.89
CA LEU A 139 -8.01 1.46 7.85
C LEU A 139 -9.41 1.62 8.48
N ARG A 140 -10.37 0.77 8.11
CA ARG A 140 -11.71 0.79 8.67
C ARG A 140 -11.72 0.46 10.17
N ALA A 141 -10.96 -0.53 10.59
CA ALA A 141 -10.81 -0.89 12.01
C ALA A 141 -10.17 0.23 12.83
N ALA A 142 -9.26 1.01 12.25
CA ALA A 142 -8.66 2.18 12.87
C ALA A 142 -9.57 3.44 12.87
N GLY A 143 -10.79 3.33 12.32
CA GLY A 143 -11.79 4.40 12.33
C GLY A 143 -11.76 5.34 11.12
N TYR A 144 -11.06 4.99 10.04
CA TYR A 144 -11.12 5.76 8.81
C TYR A 144 -12.49 5.67 8.14
N THR A 145 -13.14 6.81 7.93
CA THR A 145 -14.49 6.91 7.33
C THR A 145 -14.48 7.54 5.94
N GLY A 146 -13.34 8.02 5.45
CA GLY A 146 -13.20 8.59 4.11
C GLY A 146 -13.28 7.53 3.01
N LYS A 147 -13.06 7.95 1.77
CA LYS A 147 -13.14 7.08 0.60
C LYS A 147 -11.89 6.23 0.41
N ILE A 148 -12.05 4.96 0.08
CA ILE A 148 -10.98 4.05 -0.30
C ILE A 148 -11.19 3.59 -1.73
N VAL A 149 -10.18 3.82 -2.57
CA VAL A 149 -10.18 3.39 -3.97
C VAL A 149 -8.99 2.47 -4.19
N THR A 150 -9.20 1.37 -4.91
CA THR A 150 -8.12 0.47 -5.30
C THR A 150 -8.14 0.16 -6.79
N ILE A 151 -7.08 -0.47 -7.25
CA ILE A 151 -6.98 -1.02 -8.61
C ILE A 151 -7.11 -2.54 -8.56
N SER A 152 -7.77 -3.10 -9.57
CA SER A 152 -7.73 -4.53 -9.91
C SER A 152 -7.17 -4.71 -11.30
N ARG A 153 -6.71 -5.91 -11.61
CA ARG A 153 -6.29 -6.29 -12.97
C ARG A 153 -7.41 -7.00 -13.72
N PHE A 154 -8.26 -7.73 -13.01
CA PHE A 154 -9.30 -8.57 -13.54
C PHE A 154 -10.65 -8.24 -12.90
N ASP A 155 -11.75 -8.44 -13.63
CA ASP A 155 -13.10 -8.08 -13.18
C ASP A 155 -13.60 -8.97 -12.03
N ASP A 156 -13.16 -10.22 -11.97
CA ASP A 156 -13.51 -11.18 -10.93
C ASP A 156 -12.89 -10.85 -9.55
N GLU A 157 -11.81 -10.05 -9.54
CA GLU A 157 -11.17 -9.59 -8.31
C GLU A 157 -12.00 -8.55 -7.54
N ALA A 158 -12.94 -7.86 -8.21
CA ALA A 158 -13.66 -6.72 -7.63
C ALA A 158 -14.66 -7.14 -6.53
N SER A 159 -15.32 -8.29 -6.69
CA SER A 159 -16.46 -8.70 -5.85
C SER A 159 -16.13 -8.89 -4.35
N GLY A 160 -14.88 -9.19 -4.01
CA GLY A 160 -14.45 -9.35 -2.62
C GLY A 160 -13.95 -8.08 -1.94
N LEU A 161 -13.72 -7.03 -2.70
CA LEU A 161 -13.09 -5.79 -2.24
C LEU A 161 -14.11 -4.81 -1.62
N GLU A 162 -15.32 -4.75 -2.16
CA GLU A 162 -16.40 -3.92 -1.59
C GLU A 162 -16.75 -4.35 -0.16
N ALA A 163 -16.81 -5.68 0.08
CA ALA A 163 -17.07 -6.22 1.42
C ALA A 163 -15.97 -5.87 2.44
N ALA A 164 -14.76 -5.57 1.98
CA ALA A 164 -13.64 -5.11 2.81
C ALA A 164 -13.65 -3.58 3.07
N GLY A 165 -14.73 -2.89 2.69
CA GLY A 165 -14.88 -1.46 2.92
C GLY A 165 -14.23 -0.56 1.86
N ILE A 166 -13.90 -1.11 0.67
CA ILE A 166 -13.41 -0.36 -0.48
C ILE A 166 -14.60 0.25 -1.22
N ASP A 167 -14.57 1.56 -1.43
CA ASP A 167 -15.68 2.29 -2.06
C ASP A 167 -15.69 2.17 -3.58
N LYS A 168 -14.52 2.00 -4.20
CA LYS A 168 -14.41 1.86 -5.66
C LYS A 168 -13.20 1.03 -6.05
N VAL A 169 -13.43 0.14 -7.00
CA VAL A 169 -12.40 -0.66 -7.66
C VAL A 169 -12.28 -0.21 -9.11
N LEU A 170 -11.08 0.13 -9.55
CA LEU A 170 -10.79 0.50 -10.93
C LEU A 170 -10.08 -0.66 -11.65
N ASN A 171 -10.70 -1.20 -12.69
CA ASN A 171 -10.05 -2.20 -13.53
C ASN A 171 -8.99 -1.53 -14.42
N LEU A 172 -7.73 -1.83 -14.12
CA LEU A 172 -6.59 -1.21 -14.82
C LEU A 172 -6.54 -1.57 -16.30
N MET A 173 -6.86 -2.83 -16.66
CA MET A 173 -6.79 -3.31 -18.04
C MET A 173 -7.91 -2.71 -18.88
N ASN A 174 -9.13 -2.65 -18.37
CA ASN A 174 -10.25 -2.06 -19.07
C ASN A 174 -10.04 -0.55 -19.29
N ASN A 175 -9.57 0.16 -18.28
CA ASN A 175 -9.27 1.59 -18.39
C ASN A 175 -8.11 1.86 -19.36
N ALA A 176 -7.05 1.06 -19.32
CA ALA A 176 -5.93 1.18 -20.24
C ALA A 176 -6.38 0.89 -21.69
N GLY A 177 -7.22 -0.14 -21.90
CA GLY A 177 -7.79 -0.47 -23.21
C GLY A 177 -8.67 0.65 -23.78
N ALA A 178 -9.53 1.22 -22.96
CA ALA A 178 -10.37 2.35 -23.35
C ALA A 178 -9.54 3.59 -23.71
N GLY A 179 -8.56 3.94 -22.89
CA GLY A 179 -7.65 5.05 -23.15
C GLY A 179 -6.80 4.84 -24.41
N PHE A 180 -6.33 3.61 -24.65
CA PHE A 180 -5.61 3.27 -25.87
C PHE A 180 -6.48 3.44 -27.14
N ALA A 181 -7.73 2.98 -27.09
CA ALA A 181 -8.67 3.14 -28.17
C ALA A 181 -8.99 4.62 -28.45
N GLU A 182 -9.25 5.41 -27.41
CA GLU A 182 -9.55 6.85 -27.53
C GLU A 182 -8.38 7.62 -28.14
N GLU A 183 -7.15 7.39 -27.66
CA GLU A 183 -5.96 8.03 -28.21
C GLU A 183 -5.72 7.62 -29.67
N SER A 184 -5.91 6.34 -30.02
CA SER A 184 -5.77 5.87 -31.39
C SER A 184 -6.79 6.51 -32.33
N LEU A 185 -8.05 6.63 -31.89
CA LEU A 185 -9.10 7.29 -32.68
C LEU A 185 -8.85 8.80 -32.85
N SER A 186 -8.19 9.42 -31.90
CA SER A 186 -7.82 10.84 -32.02
C SER A 186 -6.86 11.13 -33.18
N LEU A 187 -6.00 10.16 -33.53
CA LEU A 187 -5.08 10.26 -34.66
C LEU A 187 -5.84 10.26 -35.99
N LEU A 188 -6.90 9.47 -36.13
CA LEU A 188 -7.74 9.46 -37.35
C LEU A 188 -8.44 10.82 -37.55
N ARG A 189 -8.99 11.39 -36.47
CA ARG A 189 -9.67 12.71 -36.55
C ARG A 189 -8.72 13.84 -36.95
N LYS A 190 -7.44 13.77 -36.54
CA LYS A 190 -6.42 14.76 -36.93
C LYS A 190 -6.06 14.63 -38.43
N SER A 191 -5.99 13.42 -38.96
CA SER A 191 -5.71 13.23 -40.41
C SER A 191 -6.83 13.80 -41.27
N ASP A 192 -8.10 13.53 -40.92
CA ASP A 192 -9.26 14.05 -41.69
C ASP A 192 -9.34 15.59 -41.68
N SER A 193 -8.91 16.23 -40.57
CA SER A 193 -8.88 17.68 -40.47
C SER A 193 -7.77 18.35 -41.31
N LEU A 194 -6.71 17.61 -41.64
CA LEU A 194 -5.62 18.11 -42.48
C LEU A 194 -5.91 17.93 -43.97
N GLU A 195 -6.67 16.90 -44.37
CA GLU A 195 -7.10 16.70 -45.79
C GLU A 195 -8.22 17.66 -46.18
N GLY A 196 -9.12 18.04 -45.26
CA GLY A 196 -10.18 19.01 -45.51
C GLY A 196 -9.74 20.47 -45.64
N SER A 197 -8.47 20.79 -45.42
CA SER A 197 -7.93 22.15 -45.49
C SER A 197 -7.16 22.47 -46.79
N GLN A 198 -7.18 21.52 -47.75
CA GLN A 198 -6.49 21.68 -49.04
C GLN A 198 -7.43 21.78 -50.25
N VAL A 199 -8.70 22.17 -50.07
CA VAL A 199 -9.65 22.45 -51.17
C VAL A 199 -9.99 23.93 -51.25
#